data_c13ecec14d88d2769eb6caea9c95f8bc
#
_entry.id   c13ecec14d88d2769eb6caea9c95f8bc
#
_cell.length_a   1.000
_cell.length_b   1.000
_cell.length_c   1.000
_cell.angle_alpha   90.00
_cell.angle_beta   90.00
_cell.angle_gamma   90.00
#
_symmetry.space_group_name_H-M   'P 1'
#
loop_
_entity.id
_entity.type
_entity.pdbx_description
1 polymer ?
#
loop_
_entity_poly.entity_id
_entity_poly.type
_entity_poly.pdbx_seq_one_letter_code
_entity_poly.pdbx_strand_id
1 'polypeptide(L)'
;MNYLNIFRSSPRIRAGLPFDDFDDSGLPLLDVSHSHSLPRAMKRPIATADFLCQQSRSRPFWRILLCVAFGVLFGTFALAPSGLFHTSASFAARHAVDELYARQSTTLAQAAARYTLRTGRAPPPRYDRWFGFAREKKCLIDEYDRIHRDFKVWYQLAVHAPTHFQEMIARATRQLDGLAADISGVEILNGSVSITGSTAYDDNWPRTISRFSQHLPDMTFLINGRDEPRIAFNYRALGAREAALAPKDSTPFMHAPRPTVEFFAQQSGCNVPAQATGIMESVNGDSGFLLASAKPGYTTDLYPMLSMSKISPCFADILFPTEYYYDRSWWAPHFSHPDNIPWEAKKDLAYWRGMSTGGMIIGSNYHHFARFRLVDISRSRPDLVDAKITLFAETLCAEGCDRTAVMAEYNITESRREPREDLYRYKHAIDVDGTTFSGRFLGLLRSGSLVLKSTVFEEYFNDWLRPFEHFVPVLPDLSDLAEKIQWANEHPEEARLIQQRGLEVARRVVTDDQNDCYFFAVLVEWAQLLEYTKIAGTN
;
A
#
# COMPACT_ATOMS: atom_id res chain seq x y z
N MET A 1 2.77 41.34 -7.82
CA MET A 1 3.02 41.62 -9.26
C MET A 1 3.82 40.48 -9.83
N ASN A 2 3.23 39.80 -10.79
CA ASN A 2 3.84 38.82 -11.73
C ASN A 2 4.59 37.61 -11.20
N TYR A 3 3.81 36.56 -10.85
CA TYR A 3 4.26 35.15 -10.86
C TYR A 3 3.26 34.25 -11.61
N LEU A 4 2.86 34.65 -12.79
CA LEU A 4 1.82 33.96 -13.56
C LEU A 4 2.25 33.67 -15.00
N ASN A 5 3.52 33.32 -15.26
CA ASN A 5 3.94 33.00 -16.65
C ASN A 5 5.13 32.04 -16.78
N ILE A 6 5.12 30.90 -16.09
CA ILE A 6 6.15 29.85 -16.31
C ILE A 6 5.57 28.52 -16.80
N PHE A 7 4.27 28.34 -16.96
CA PHE A 7 3.66 27.10 -17.43
C PHE A 7 3.04 27.15 -18.83
N ARG A 8 3.58 27.97 -19.74
CA ARG A 8 3.21 27.91 -21.17
C ARG A 8 4.47 27.81 -22.03
N SER A 9 5.06 26.61 -22.09
CA SER A 9 5.80 26.05 -23.23
C SER A 9 6.59 24.82 -22.77
N SER A 10 5.92 23.70 -22.59
CA SER A 10 6.62 22.42 -22.60
C SER A 10 6.87 22.02 -24.04
N PRO A 11 8.12 21.87 -24.48
CA PRO A 11 8.39 21.21 -25.73
C PRO A 11 7.98 19.74 -25.58
N ARG A 12 7.31 19.20 -26.60
CA ARG A 12 7.08 17.75 -26.74
C ARG A 12 8.44 17.06 -26.67
N ILE A 13 8.76 16.48 -25.52
CA ILE A 13 9.93 15.62 -25.35
C ILE A 13 9.59 14.29 -26.02
N ARG A 14 10.29 14.04 -27.13
CA ARG A 14 10.23 12.76 -27.85
C ARG A 14 10.69 11.64 -26.95
N ALA A 15 10.06 10.49 -27.13
CA ALA A 15 10.39 9.21 -26.54
C ALA A 15 11.90 8.97 -26.45
N GLY A 16 12.40 8.63 -25.24
CA GLY A 16 13.77 8.16 -25.07
C GLY A 16 14.42 8.35 -23.71
N LEU A 17 13.72 8.80 -22.67
CA LEU A 17 14.29 8.79 -21.32
C LEU A 17 13.75 7.58 -20.54
N PRO A 18 14.62 6.82 -19.87
CA PRO A 18 14.16 5.70 -19.04
C PRO A 18 13.39 6.23 -17.83
N PHE A 19 12.24 5.65 -17.62
CA PHE A 19 11.18 6.04 -16.71
C PHE A 19 11.42 5.71 -15.23
N ASP A 20 12.68 5.68 -14.79
CA ASP A 20 13.02 5.33 -13.40
C ASP A 20 12.87 6.49 -12.40
N ASP A 21 12.41 7.66 -12.83
CA ASP A 21 12.46 8.89 -12.04
C ASP A 21 11.14 9.32 -11.38
N PHE A 22 10.04 8.67 -11.71
CA PHE A 22 8.74 9.00 -11.11
C PHE A 22 8.32 7.85 -10.22
N ASP A 23 8.86 7.85 -9.03
CA ASP A 23 8.39 6.94 -8.09
C ASP A 23 8.52 7.33 -6.66
N ASP A 24 7.74 6.83 -5.98
CA ASP A 24 7.83 6.39 -4.62
C ASP A 24 6.66 6.83 -3.75
N SER A 25 5.74 6.00 -3.73
CA SER A 25 4.63 6.16 -2.83
C SER A 25 4.07 4.80 -2.31
N GLY A 26 3.82 4.50 -1.12
CA GLY A 26 3.61 3.40 -0.35
C GLY A 26 2.72 2.81 0.65
N LEU A 27 2.41 2.46 1.73
CA LEU A 27 1.67 1.39 2.40
C LEU A 27 1.19 1.59 3.84
N PRO A 28 0.35 0.67 4.38
CA PRO A 28 -0.48 0.93 5.54
C PRO A 28 0.16 0.75 6.92
N LEU A 29 -0.42 1.45 7.88
CA LEU A 29 -0.19 1.23 9.31
C LEU A 29 -0.53 -0.19 9.73
N LEU A 30 0.43 -0.85 10.33
CA LEU A 30 0.15 -1.93 11.25
C LEU A 30 -0.62 -1.36 12.44
N ASP A 31 -1.69 -2.01 12.84
CA ASP A 31 -2.29 -1.74 14.14
C ASP A 31 -1.29 -2.17 15.22
N VAL A 32 -0.48 -1.22 15.66
CA VAL A 32 0.67 -1.45 16.56
C VAL A 32 0.22 -1.60 18.02
N SER A 33 -1.09 -1.66 18.27
CA SER A 33 -1.62 -1.96 19.61
C SER A 33 -1.30 -3.39 20.08
N HIS A 34 -0.85 -4.25 19.16
CA HIS A 34 -0.30 -5.54 19.49
C HIS A 34 1.17 -5.59 19.08
N SER A 35 2.07 -5.44 20.06
CA SER A 35 3.45 -5.85 19.95
C SER A 35 3.49 -7.35 19.60
N HIS A 36 3.35 -7.67 18.32
CA HIS A 36 3.67 -8.99 17.85
C HIS A 36 5.20 -9.10 17.90
N SER A 37 5.69 -9.46 19.09
CA SER A 37 6.94 -10.20 19.14
C SER A 37 6.84 -11.27 18.05
N LEU A 38 7.87 -11.39 17.24
CA LEU A 38 8.07 -12.52 16.35
C LEU A 38 7.49 -13.77 17.02
N PRO A 39 6.68 -14.59 16.35
CA PRO A 39 6.18 -15.79 16.99
C PRO A 39 7.38 -16.46 17.60
N ARG A 40 7.44 -16.50 18.94
CA ARG A 40 8.45 -17.31 19.62
C ARG A 40 8.31 -18.66 18.97
N ALA A 41 9.35 -19.03 18.22
CA ALA A 41 9.44 -20.35 17.65
C ALA A 41 8.96 -21.27 18.78
N MET A 42 7.88 -21.98 18.57
CA MET A 42 7.46 -23.00 19.52
C MET A 42 8.71 -23.87 19.68
N LYS A 43 9.43 -23.65 20.78
CA LYS A 43 10.44 -24.59 21.24
C LYS A 43 9.63 -25.82 21.59
N ARG A 44 9.29 -26.60 20.57
CA ARG A 44 9.02 -28.01 20.80
C ARG A 44 10.29 -28.50 21.44
N PRO A 45 10.23 -29.09 22.66
CA PRO A 45 11.39 -29.71 23.22
C PRO A 45 11.82 -30.73 22.18
N ILE A 46 13.02 -30.54 21.62
CA ILE A 46 13.70 -31.60 20.91
C ILE A 46 13.85 -32.68 21.97
N ALA A 47 12.94 -33.67 21.94
CA ALA A 47 13.14 -34.89 22.66
C ALA A 47 14.40 -35.46 22.05
N THR A 48 15.52 -35.31 22.77
CA THR A 48 16.79 -35.87 22.37
C THR A 48 16.55 -37.35 22.08
N ALA A 49 17.15 -37.89 21.05
CA ALA A 49 17.02 -39.31 20.63
C ALA A 49 17.32 -40.27 21.83
N ASP A 50 18.04 -39.82 22.83
CA ASP A 50 18.33 -40.52 24.07
C ASP A 50 17.10 -40.80 24.94
N PHE A 51 16.05 -39.96 24.96
CA PHE A 51 14.88 -40.19 25.78
C PHE A 51 13.95 -41.28 25.25
N LEU A 52 13.89 -41.44 23.93
CA LEU A 52 13.07 -42.50 23.30
C LEU A 52 13.76 -43.88 23.35
N CYS A 53 15.09 -43.92 23.39
CA CYS A 53 15.83 -45.16 23.55
C CYS A 53 15.77 -45.77 24.97
N GLN A 54 15.49 -44.99 26.01
CA GLN A 54 15.48 -45.47 27.41
C GLN A 54 14.15 -46.13 27.83
N GLN A 55 13.04 -45.91 27.13
CA GLN A 55 11.73 -46.41 27.58
C GLN A 55 11.29 -47.73 26.96
N SER A 56 12.01 -48.29 26.01
CA SER A 56 11.62 -49.56 25.39
C SER A 56 12.35 -50.77 26.03
N ARG A 57 11.61 -51.62 26.73
CA ARG A 57 12.09 -52.89 27.29
C ARG A 57 12.14 -54.04 26.26
N SER A 58 12.23 -53.74 24.96
CA SER A 58 12.27 -54.76 23.89
C SER A 58 13.71 -55.10 23.50
N ARG A 59 13.89 -56.32 22.98
CA ARG A 59 15.15 -57.02 22.68
C ARG A 59 16.16 -56.14 21.91
N PRO A 60 17.49 -56.30 22.11
CA PRO A 60 18.55 -55.43 21.59
C PRO A 60 18.55 -55.27 20.06
N PHE A 61 18.09 -56.30 19.34
CA PHE A 61 18.01 -56.28 17.89
C PHE A 61 17.06 -55.20 17.32
N TRP A 62 15.91 -54.97 17.94
CA TRP A 62 14.95 -53.94 17.55
C TRP A 62 15.42 -52.52 17.85
N ARG A 63 16.27 -52.34 18.88
CA ARG A 63 16.88 -51.06 19.22
C ARG A 63 17.86 -50.60 18.14
N ILE A 64 18.68 -51.53 17.62
CA ILE A 64 19.64 -51.21 16.55
C ILE A 64 18.88 -50.88 15.27
N LEU A 65 17.82 -51.62 14.95
CA LEU A 65 17.00 -51.36 13.74
C LEU A 65 16.26 -50.01 13.83
N LEU A 66 15.73 -49.62 15.01
CA LEU A 66 15.08 -48.32 15.22
C LEU A 66 16.09 -47.19 15.17
N CYS A 67 17.27 -47.33 15.78
CA CYS A 67 18.31 -46.31 15.71
C CYS A 67 18.88 -46.15 14.29
N VAL A 68 19.03 -47.26 13.54
CA VAL A 68 19.44 -47.20 12.13
C VAL A 68 18.35 -46.61 11.25
N ALA A 69 17.07 -46.97 11.48
CA ALA A 69 15.95 -46.37 10.75
C ALA A 69 15.80 -44.86 11.03
N PHE A 70 15.96 -44.43 12.30
CA PHE A 70 15.98 -43.00 12.66
C PHE A 70 17.20 -42.29 12.10
N GLY A 71 18.40 -42.93 12.13
CA GLY A 71 19.63 -42.37 11.55
C GLY A 71 19.52 -42.24 10.02
N VAL A 72 18.91 -43.20 9.34
CA VAL A 72 18.66 -43.14 7.89
C VAL A 72 17.58 -42.08 7.58
N LEU A 73 16.50 -41.98 8.36
CA LEU A 73 15.48 -40.93 8.16
C LEU A 73 16.05 -39.55 8.42
N PHE A 74 16.85 -39.34 9.48
CA PHE A 74 17.50 -38.05 9.75
C PHE A 74 18.61 -37.76 8.74
N GLY A 75 19.37 -38.77 8.32
CA GLY A 75 20.42 -38.60 7.31
C GLY A 75 19.86 -38.29 5.92
N THR A 76 18.71 -38.83 5.56
CA THR A 76 18.02 -38.47 4.30
C THR A 76 17.38 -37.11 4.35
N PHE A 77 16.96 -36.61 5.53
CA PHE A 77 16.50 -35.26 5.71
C PHE A 77 17.65 -34.23 5.64
N ALA A 78 18.81 -34.56 6.21
CA ALA A 78 20.00 -33.71 6.18
C ALA A 78 20.72 -33.69 4.82
N LEU A 79 20.46 -34.68 3.98
CA LEU A 79 21.04 -34.80 2.62
C LEU A 79 20.00 -34.52 1.51
N ALA A 80 18.79 -34.08 1.86
CA ALA A 80 17.82 -33.64 0.86
C ALA A 80 18.42 -32.45 0.11
N PRO A 81 18.57 -32.55 -1.22
CA PRO A 81 19.11 -31.42 -1.98
C PRO A 81 18.20 -30.21 -1.77
N SER A 82 18.82 -29.05 -1.56
CA SER A 82 18.13 -27.76 -1.35
C SER A 82 17.03 -27.46 -2.39
N GLY A 83 17.07 -28.07 -3.56
CA GLY A 83 16.02 -28.03 -4.57
C GLY A 83 14.68 -28.65 -4.17
N LEU A 84 14.64 -29.59 -3.21
CA LEU A 84 13.37 -30.17 -2.72
C LEU A 84 12.58 -29.22 -1.82
N PHE A 85 13.27 -28.40 -1.05
CA PHE A 85 12.63 -27.37 -0.18
C PHE A 85 12.10 -26.21 -1.02
N HIS A 86 12.77 -25.85 -2.12
CA HIS A 86 12.29 -24.81 -3.04
C HIS A 86 11.00 -25.21 -3.73
N THR A 87 10.89 -26.46 -4.17
CA THR A 87 9.65 -27.00 -4.75
C THR A 87 8.52 -26.97 -3.71
N SER A 88 8.83 -27.17 -2.42
CA SER A 88 7.82 -27.17 -1.36
C SER A 88 7.29 -25.74 -1.05
N ALA A 89 8.15 -24.73 -0.94
CA ALA A 89 7.73 -23.34 -0.69
C ALA A 89 6.91 -22.77 -1.85
N SER A 90 7.36 -22.96 -3.09
CA SER A 90 6.62 -22.54 -4.28
C SER A 90 5.31 -23.32 -4.46
N PHE A 91 5.28 -24.59 -4.11
CA PHE A 91 4.06 -25.39 -4.12
C PHE A 91 3.06 -24.88 -3.07
N ALA A 92 3.50 -24.65 -1.83
CA ALA A 92 2.67 -24.15 -0.75
C ALA A 92 2.10 -22.76 -1.08
N ALA A 93 2.90 -21.89 -1.71
CA ALA A 93 2.47 -20.56 -2.13
C ALA A 93 1.38 -20.64 -3.22
N ARG A 94 1.57 -21.46 -4.25
CA ARG A 94 0.57 -21.68 -5.29
C ARG A 94 -0.71 -22.28 -4.73
N HIS A 95 -0.60 -23.27 -3.86
CA HIS A 95 -1.75 -23.93 -3.22
C HIS A 95 -2.57 -22.92 -2.40
N ALA A 96 -1.93 -22.01 -1.65
CA ALA A 96 -2.63 -20.98 -0.90
C ALA A 96 -3.46 -20.04 -1.80
N VAL A 97 -2.94 -19.68 -2.97
CA VAL A 97 -3.70 -18.89 -3.95
C VAL A 97 -4.81 -19.72 -4.60
N ASP A 98 -4.57 -21.00 -4.89
CA ASP A 98 -5.61 -21.90 -5.43
C ASP A 98 -6.77 -22.06 -4.42
N GLU A 99 -6.48 -22.22 -3.14
CA GLU A 99 -7.48 -22.24 -2.06
C GLU A 99 -8.23 -20.92 -1.95
N LEU A 100 -7.54 -19.76 -2.09
CA LEU A 100 -8.18 -18.46 -2.11
C LEU A 100 -9.24 -18.37 -3.21
N TYR A 101 -8.93 -18.82 -4.43
CA TYR A 101 -9.88 -18.85 -5.54
C TYR A 101 -10.98 -19.92 -5.36
N ALA A 102 -10.65 -21.09 -4.81
CA ALA A 102 -11.62 -22.16 -4.60
C ALA A 102 -12.73 -21.81 -3.61
N ARG A 103 -12.46 -20.95 -2.64
CA ARG A 103 -13.45 -20.52 -1.63
C ARG A 103 -14.38 -19.38 -2.09
N GLN A 104 -14.13 -18.78 -3.28
CA GLN A 104 -14.94 -17.68 -3.80
C GLN A 104 -16.36 -18.16 -4.17
N SER A 105 -17.33 -17.25 -4.08
CA SER A 105 -18.69 -17.50 -4.55
C SER A 105 -18.71 -17.81 -6.05
N THR A 106 -19.40 -18.88 -6.41
CA THR A 106 -19.52 -19.32 -7.81
C THR A 106 -20.82 -18.88 -8.49
N THR A 107 -21.82 -18.49 -7.69
CA THR A 107 -23.12 -18.00 -8.18
C THR A 107 -23.43 -16.62 -7.63
N LEU A 108 -24.23 -15.84 -8.38
CA LEU A 108 -24.69 -14.52 -7.95
C LEU A 108 -25.44 -14.59 -6.61
N ALA A 109 -26.24 -15.63 -6.40
CA ALA A 109 -26.99 -15.79 -5.15
C ALA A 109 -26.07 -15.98 -3.93
N GLN A 110 -24.99 -16.77 -4.09
CA GLN A 110 -24.00 -16.93 -3.02
C GLN A 110 -23.25 -15.62 -2.75
N ALA A 111 -22.81 -14.92 -3.78
CA ALA A 111 -22.12 -13.63 -3.66
C ALA A 111 -23.02 -12.58 -2.96
N ALA A 112 -24.28 -12.47 -3.39
CA ALA A 112 -25.26 -11.57 -2.80
C ALA A 112 -25.53 -11.89 -1.32
N ALA A 113 -25.66 -13.18 -0.98
CA ALA A 113 -25.86 -13.60 0.42
C ALA A 113 -24.65 -13.25 1.30
N ARG A 114 -23.43 -13.48 0.81
CA ARG A 114 -22.19 -13.11 1.52
C ARG A 114 -22.05 -11.60 1.67
N TYR A 115 -22.35 -10.84 0.61
CA TYR A 115 -22.37 -9.39 0.66
C TYR A 115 -23.31 -8.90 1.78
N THR A 116 -24.56 -9.39 1.79
CA THR A 116 -25.56 -9.01 2.80
C THR A 116 -25.11 -9.39 4.22
N LEU A 117 -24.53 -10.59 4.38
CA LEU A 117 -24.02 -11.03 5.68
C LEU A 117 -22.90 -10.12 6.22
N ARG A 118 -21.99 -9.66 5.34
CA ARG A 118 -20.83 -8.81 5.72
C ARG A 118 -21.23 -7.37 5.99
N THR A 119 -22.13 -6.83 5.18
CA THR A 119 -22.44 -5.39 5.19
C THR A 119 -23.72 -5.04 5.93
N GLY A 120 -24.63 -6.00 6.14
CA GLY A 120 -25.98 -5.77 6.63
C GLY A 120 -26.89 -5.08 5.61
N ARG A 121 -26.45 -4.90 4.36
CA ARG A 121 -27.18 -4.21 3.28
C ARG A 121 -27.49 -5.17 2.15
N ALA A 122 -28.51 -4.84 1.37
CA ALA A 122 -28.72 -5.49 0.07
C ALA A 122 -27.55 -5.16 -0.87
N PRO A 123 -27.20 -6.06 -1.81
CA PRO A 123 -26.21 -5.75 -2.84
C PRO A 123 -26.53 -4.47 -3.62
N PRO A 124 -25.51 -3.72 -4.05
CA PRO A 124 -25.71 -2.47 -4.77
C PRO A 124 -26.41 -2.66 -6.13
N PRO A 125 -27.01 -1.59 -6.69
CA PRO A 125 -27.51 -1.61 -8.07
C PRO A 125 -26.42 -2.05 -9.04
N ARG A 126 -26.78 -2.86 -10.03
CA ARG A 126 -25.83 -3.42 -11.01
C ARG A 126 -24.80 -4.42 -10.42
N TYR A 127 -25.03 -4.94 -9.20
CA TYR A 127 -24.17 -5.98 -8.62
C TYR A 127 -24.12 -7.25 -9.50
N ASP A 128 -25.19 -7.58 -10.19
CA ASP A 128 -25.25 -8.65 -11.19
C ASP A 128 -24.28 -8.43 -12.35
N ARG A 129 -24.16 -7.17 -12.81
CA ARG A 129 -23.24 -6.78 -13.88
C ARG A 129 -21.78 -6.87 -13.44
N TRP A 130 -21.51 -6.35 -12.22
CA TRP A 130 -20.21 -6.50 -11.62
C TRP A 130 -19.84 -7.98 -11.43
N PHE A 131 -20.74 -8.80 -10.89
CA PHE A 131 -20.51 -10.22 -10.71
C PHE A 131 -20.19 -10.93 -12.04
N GLY A 132 -20.96 -10.65 -13.09
CA GLY A 132 -20.73 -11.18 -14.44
C GLY A 132 -19.34 -10.82 -14.96
N PHE A 133 -18.96 -9.54 -14.86
CA PHE A 133 -17.65 -9.04 -15.25
C PHE A 133 -16.53 -9.70 -14.43
N ALA A 134 -16.66 -9.76 -13.12
CA ALA A 134 -15.66 -10.36 -12.24
C ALA A 134 -15.47 -11.88 -12.51
N ARG A 135 -16.55 -12.59 -12.85
CA ARG A 135 -16.47 -14.01 -13.25
C ARG A 135 -15.77 -14.20 -14.60
N GLU A 136 -16.06 -13.35 -15.59
CA GLU A 136 -15.41 -13.34 -16.90
C GLU A 136 -13.90 -13.11 -16.74
N LYS A 137 -13.52 -12.13 -15.94
CA LYS A 137 -12.14 -11.74 -15.67
C LYS A 137 -11.41 -12.65 -14.67
N LYS A 138 -12.09 -13.65 -14.11
CA LYS A 138 -11.56 -14.57 -13.07
C LYS A 138 -11.06 -13.82 -11.83
N CYS A 139 -11.72 -12.74 -11.47
CA CYS A 139 -11.41 -11.98 -10.27
C CYS A 139 -11.89 -12.70 -9.01
N LEU A 140 -11.37 -12.26 -7.86
CA LEU A 140 -11.95 -12.56 -6.56
C LEU A 140 -13.38 -12.00 -6.50
N ILE A 141 -14.26 -12.66 -5.76
CA ILE A 141 -15.68 -12.26 -5.63
C ILE A 141 -16.00 -11.78 -4.22
N ASP A 142 -15.40 -12.39 -3.21
CA ASP A 142 -15.80 -12.19 -1.82
C ASP A 142 -14.76 -11.41 -0.98
N GLU A 143 -13.64 -10.99 -1.54
CA GLU A 143 -12.50 -10.43 -0.81
C GLU A 143 -12.40 -8.90 -0.99
N TYR A 144 -13.50 -8.18 -0.71
CA TYR A 144 -13.60 -6.72 -0.88
C TYR A 144 -13.92 -5.98 0.43
N ASP A 145 -13.52 -6.52 1.57
CA ASP A 145 -13.82 -5.94 2.89
C ASP A 145 -13.26 -4.53 3.06
N ARG A 146 -12.16 -4.20 2.36
CA ARG A 146 -11.61 -2.84 2.32
C ARG A 146 -12.65 -1.82 1.83
N ILE A 147 -13.33 -2.10 0.75
CA ILE A 147 -14.36 -1.21 0.19
C ILE A 147 -15.45 -0.97 1.23
N HIS A 148 -15.91 -2.03 1.90
CA HIS A 148 -16.98 -1.89 2.91
C HIS A 148 -16.53 -1.07 4.13
N ARG A 149 -15.26 -1.18 4.54
CA ARG A 149 -14.70 -0.36 5.63
C ARG A 149 -14.62 1.12 5.22
N ASP A 150 -14.14 1.39 4.02
CA ASP A 150 -13.97 2.75 3.51
C ASP A 150 -15.32 3.46 3.33
N PHE A 151 -16.33 2.75 2.86
CA PHE A 151 -17.69 3.30 2.69
C PHE A 151 -18.48 3.42 3.99
N LYS A 152 -18.05 2.80 5.09
CA LYS A 152 -18.85 2.72 6.32
C LYS A 152 -19.24 4.09 6.88
N VAL A 153 -18.30 5.02 6.95
CA VAL A 153 -18.56 6.38 7.46
C VAL A 153 -19.57 7.12 6.59
N TRP A 154 -19.47 6.94 5.29
CA TRP A 154 -20.35 7.59 4.31
C TRP A 154 -21.78 7.07 4.38
N TYR A 155 -21.96 5.75 4.50
CA TYR A 155 -23.30 5.16 4.73
C TYR A 155 -23.91 5.61 6.05
N GLN A 156 -23.11 5.68 7.11
CA GLN A 156 -23.58 6.18 8.40
C GLN A 156 -24.07 7.64 8.29
N LEU A 157 -23.30 8.47 7.60
CA LEU A 157 -23.66 9.87 7.37
C LEU A 157 -24.91 10.00 6.50
N ALA A 158 -24.99 9.24 5.39
CA ALA A 158 -26.14 9.25 4.49
C ALA A 158 -27.44 8.82 5.18
N VAL A 159 -27.38 7.83 6.07
CA VAL A 159 -28.56 7.34 6.83
C VAL A 159 -28.97 8.29 7.94
N HIS A 160 -28.01 8.86 8.67
CA HIS A 160 -28.31 9.67 9.85
C HIS A 160 -28.58 11.15 9.54
N ALA A 161 -28.04 11.66 8.43
CA ALA A 161 -28.17 13.06 8.03
C ALA A 161 -28.21 13.19 6.49
N PRO A 162 -29.26 12.64 5.84
CA PRO A 162 -29.32 12.55 4.37
C PRO A 162 -29.27 13.93 3.70
N THR A 163 -29.98 14.92 4.23
CA THR A 163 -29.99 16.28 3.70
C THR A 163 -28.58 16.91 3.75
N HIS A 164 -27.91 16.81 4.90
CA HIS A 164 -26.55 17.30 5.07
C HIS A 164 -25.57 16.60 4.08
N PHE A 165 -25.72 15.29 3.91
CA PHE A 165 -24.89 14.52 2.98
C PHE A 165 -25.14 14.95 1.52
N GLN A 166 -26.41 15.16 1.12
CA GLN A 166 -26.77 15.67 -0.21
C GLN A 166 -26.19 17.07 -0.47
N GLU A 167 -26.34 17.97 0.49
CA GLU A 167 -25.78 19.33 0.39
C GLU A 167 -24.26 19.30 0.26
N MET A 168 -23.59 18.43 1.00
CA MET A 168 -22.15 18.24 0.96
C MET A 168 -21.70 17.72 -0.42
N ILE A 169 -22.35 16.71 -0.98
CA ILE A 169 -22.07 16.21 -2.35
C ILE A 169 -22.29 17.33 -3.37
N ALA A 170 -23.43 18.02 -3.31
CA ALA A 170 -23.75 19.11 -4.21
C ALA A 170 -22.75 20.27 -4.11
N ARG A 171 -22.29 20.58 -2.89
CA ARG A 171 -21.23 21.58 -2.66
C ARG A 171 -19.90 21.15 -3.27
N ALA A 172 -19.47 19.93 -3.03
CA ALA A 172 -18.25 19.38 -3.59
C ALA A 172 -18.26 19.46 -5.13
N THR A 173 -19.35 19.06 -5.76
CA THR A 173 -19.50 19.09 -7.22
C THR A 173 -19.45 20.53 -7.76
N ARG A 174 -20.09 21.51 -7.11
CA ARG A 174 -20.07 22.91 -7.55
C ARG A 174 -18.71 23.58 -7.37
N GLN A 175 -17.91 23.12 -6.44
CA GLN A 175 -16.60 23.70 -6.12
C GLN A 175 -15.46 23.12 -6.97
N LEU A 176 -15.76 22.14 -7.84
CA LEU A 176 -14.79 21.58 -8.77
C LEU A 176 -14.09 22.62 -9.63
N ASP A 177 -14.81 23.66 -10.09
CA ASP A 177 -14.23 24.74 -10.91
C ASP A 177 -13.29 25.66 -10.12
N GLY A 178 -13.37 25.64 -8.79
CA GLY A 178 -12.54 26.43 -7.87
C GLY A 178 -11.66 25.59 -6.96
N LEU A 179 -11.70 24.26 -7.10
CA LEU A 179 -10.87 23.37 -6.30
C LEU A 179 -9.40 23.54 -6.66
N ALA A 180 -8.59 23.41 -5.60
CA ALA A 180 -7.15 23.35 -5.76
C ALA A 180 -6.78 22.33 -6.83
N ALA A 181 -5.71 22.62 -7.58
CA ALA A 181 -5.11 21.69 -8.53
C ALA A 181 -5.08 20.24 -7.99
N ASP A 182 -5.15 19.30 -8.88
CA ASP A 182 -5.01 17.87 -8.61
C ASP A 182 -6.28 17.17 -8.05
N ILE A 183 -7.48 17.71 -8.29
CA ILE A 183 -8.75 16.99 -8.11
C ILE A 183 -9.48 16.94 -9.45
N SER A 184 -9.94 15.78 -9.84
CA SER A 184 -10.73 15.58 -11.05
C SER A 184 -12.15 15.17 -10.71
N GLY A 185 -13.11 15.83 -11.36
CA GLY A 185 -14.50 15.37 -11.42
C GLY A 185 -14.65 14.38 -12.54
N VAL A 186 -15.19 13.21 -12.27
CA VAL A 186 -15.51 12.19 -13.26
C VAL A 186 -17.01 12.11 -13.42
N GLU A 187 -17.48 12.14 -14.66
CA GLU A 187 -18.87 11.91 -15.01
C GLU A 187 -18.97 10.68 -15.89
N ILE A 188 -19.88 9.79 -15.54
CA ILE A 188 -20.31 8.67 -16.37
C ILE A 188 -21.73 8.97 -16.82
N LEU A 189 -21.94 9.10 -18.14
CA LEU A 189 -23.24 9.33 -18.75
C LEU A 189 -23.45 8.36 -19.90
N ASN A 190 -24.48 7.53 -19.83
CA ASN A 190 -24.77 6.49 -20.84
C ASN A 190 -23.52 5.62 -21.17
N GLY A 191 -22.72 5.30 -20.15
CA GLY A 191 -21.49 4.52 -20.27
C GLY A 191 -20.27 5.28 -20.81
N SER A 192 -20.44 6.53 -21.25
CA SER A 192 -19.32 7.40 -21.65
C SER A 192 -18.70 8.07 -20.43
N VAL A 193 -17.38 8.14 -20.42
CA VAL A 193 -16.60 8.74 -19.31
C VAL A 193 -16.05 10.08 -19.75
N SER A 194 -16.33 11.12 -18.97
CA SER A 194 -15.72 12.44 -19.12
C SER A 194 -15.04 12.88 -17.82
N ILE A 195 -13.99 13.67 -17.95
CA ILE A 195 -13.23 14.20 -16.82
C ILE A 195 -13.15 15.71 -16.91
N THR A 196 -13.41 16.37 -15.78
CA THR A 196 -13.22 17.79 -15.57
C THR A 196 -12.16 17.96 -14.50
N GLY A 197 -11.10 18.69 -14.78
CA GLY A 197 -10.00 18.91 -13.83
C GLY A 197 -8.66 18.94 -14.53
N SER A 198 -7.60 18.91 -13.75
CA SER A 198 -6.23 18.93 -14.25
C SER A 198 -5.31 18.16 -13.31
N THR A 199 -5.18 16.86 -13.56
CA THR A 199 -4.23 16.01 -12.86
C THR A 199 -3.30 15.31 -13.84
N ALA A 200 -2.20 14.74 -13.32
CA ALA A 200 -1.26 13.98 -14.16
C ALA A 200 -1.86 12.71 -14.77
N TYR A 201 -3.00 12.24 -14.26
CA TYR A 201 -3.63 10.96 -14.65
C TYR A 201 -4.89 11.13 -15.48
N ASP A 202 -5.29 12.35 -15.84
CA ASP A 202 -6.56 12.62 -16.53
C ASP A 202 -6.69 11.92 -17.88
N ASP A 203 -5.59 11.61 -18.55
CA ASP A 203 -5.58 10.82 -19.78
C ASP A 203 -5.74 9.31 -19.54
N ASN A 204 -5.45 8.82 -18.36
CA ASN A 204 -5.43 7.40 -18.03
C ASN A 204 -6.76 6.92 -17.45
N TRP A 205 -7.35 7.66 -16.51
CA TRP A 205 -8.59 7.24 -15.85
C TRP A 205 -9.77 7.01 -16.78
N PRO A 206 -10.03 7.84 -17.82
CA PRO A 206 -11.10 7.52 -18.78
C PRO A 206 -10.89 6.16 -19.46
N ARG A 207 -9.65 5.84 -19.84
CA ARG A 207 -9.31 4.55 -20.46
C ARG A 207 -9.52 3.39 -19.51
N THR A 208 -9.17 3.58 -18.24
CA THR A 208 -9.35 2.56 -17.18
C THR A 208 -10.83 2.34 -16.91
N ILE A 209 -11.59 3.39 -16.66
CA ILE A 209 -13.01 3.32 -16.32
C ILE A 209 -13.86 2.83 -17.51
N SER A 210 -13.52 3.22 -18.73
CA SER A 210 -14.25 2.81 -19.95
C SER A 210 -14.28 1.30 -20.19
N ARG A 211 -13.42 0.53 -19.53
CA ARG A 211 -13.45 -0.93 -19.61
C ARG A 211 -14.68 -1.56 -18.97
N PHE A 212 -15.33 -0.85 -18.04
CA PHE A 212 -16.51 -1.34 -17.33
C PHE A 212 -17.64 -0.29 -17.17
N SER A 213 -17.45 0.94 -17.61
CA SER A 213 -18.43 2.03 -17.44
C SER A 213 -19.79 1.76 -18.06
N GLN A 214 -19.86 0.99 -19.15
CA GLN A 214 -21.13 0.58 -19.77
C GLN A 214 -22.03 -0.26 -18.85
N HIS A 215 -21.48 -0.81 -17.77
CA HIS A 215 -22.21 -1.60 -16.79
C HIS A 215 -22.63 -0.78 -15.56
N LEU A 216 -22.17 0.48 -15.46
CA LEU A 216 -22.49 1.39 -14.37
C LEU A 216 -23.72 2.24 -14.69
N PRO A 217 -24.46 2.71 -13.68
CA PRO A 217 -25.45 3.76 -13.88
C PRO A 217 -24.76 5.11 -14.13
N ASP A 218 -25.54 6.08 -14.62
CA ASP A 218 -25.07 7.46 -14.70
C ASP A 218 -24.72 7.99 -13.32
N MET A 219 -23.53 8.58 -13.17
CA MET A 219 -23.04 9.08 -11.89
C MET A 219 -21.91 10.10 -12.06
N THR A 220 -21.66 10.85 -10.99
CA THR A 220 -20.50 11.72 -10.84
C THR A 220 -19.76 11.38 -9.55
N PHE A 221 -18.43 11.50 -9.56
CA PHE A 221 -17.58 11.31 -8.37
C PHE A 221 -16.27 12.08 -8.50
N LEU A 222 -15.54 12.20 -7.40
CA LEU A 222 -14.26 12.90 -7.35
C LEU A 222 -13.11 11.91 -7.22
N ILE A 223 -12.05 12.17 -7.98
CA ILE A 223 -10.77 11.47 -7.82
C ILE A 223 -9.71 12.48 -7.40
N ASN A 224 -8.98 12.14 -6.36
CA ASN A 224 -7.77 12.83 -5.96
C ASN A 224 -6.60 12.39 -6.85
N GLY A 225 -5.98 13.33 -7.53
CA GLY A 225 -4.82 13.12 -8.38
C GLY A 225 -3.47 13.34 -7.68
N ARG A 226 -3.47 13.51 -6.37
CA ARG A 226 -2.25 13.53 -5.57
C ARG A 226 -2.02 12.18 -4.91
N ASP A 227 -0.76 11.96 -4.58
CA ASP A 227 -0.37 10.82 -3.77
C ASP A 227 -0.92 10.95 -2.33
N GLU A 228 -1.00 12.19 -1.79
CA GLU A 228 -1.50 12.45 -0.45
C GLU A 228 -3.02 12.32 -0.35
N PRO A 229 -3.54 11.71 0.74
CA PRO A 229 -4.97 11.70 1.02
C PRO A 229 -5.50 13.12 1.30
N ARG A 230 -6.81 13.31 1.21
CA ARG A 230 -7.43 14.64 1.28
C ARG A 230 -8.37 14.86 2.45
N ILE A 231 -9.08 13.81 2.88
CA ILE A 231 -10.18 13.94 3.83
C ILE A 231 -9.66 13.66 5.24
N ALA A 232 -9.15 14.70 5.91
CA ALA A 232 -8.61 14.61 7.26
C ALA A 232 -9.73 14.47 8.30
N PHE A 233 -10.11 13.23 8.61
CA PHE A 233 -11.18 12.91 9.52
C PHE A 233 -10.96 11.57 10.21
N ASN A 234 -10.88 11.58 11.55
CA ASN A 234 -10.79 10.36 12.32
C ASN A 234 -12.18 9.79 12.64
N TYR A 235 -12.65 8.89 11.80
CA TYR A 235 -13.96 8.24 11.95
C TYR A 235 -14.05 7.25 13.13
N ARG A 236 -12.95 6.98 13.83
CA ARG A 236 -12.90 6.14 15.04
C ARG A 236 -12.90 6.96 16.33
N ALA A 237 -12.75 8.28 16.24
CA ALA A 237 -12.74 9.13 17.43
C ALA A 237 -14.09 9.14 18.14
N LEU A 238 -14.07 9.29 19.47
CA LEU A 238 -15.25 9.60 20.25
C LEU A 238 -15.85 10.93 19.76
N GLY A 239 -17.17 10.96 19.51
CA GLY A 239 -17.83 12.15 18.97
C GLY A 239 -17.63 12.36 17.46
N ALA A 240 -17.06 11.39 16.74
CA ALA A 240 -16.84 11.49 15.29
C ALA A 240 -18.11 11.82 14.53
N ARG A 241 -19.27 11.28 14.95
CA ARG A 241 -20.56 11.55 14.33
C ARG A 241 -20.96 13.03 14.49
N GLU A 242 -20.85 13.57 15.69
CA GLU A 242 -21.16 14.95 16.02
C GLU A 242 -20.21 15.90 15.28
N ALA A 243 -18.93 15.55 15.22
CA ALA A 243 -17.93 16.29 14.45
C ALA A 243 -18.23 16.27 12.95
N ALA A 244 -18.71 15.15 12.41
CA ALA A 244 -19.11 15.03 11.01
C ALA A 244 -20.28 15.95 10.63
N LEU A 245 -21.21 16.16 11.56
CA LEU A 245 -22.42 16.96 11.37
C LEU A 245 -22.25 18.43 11.77
N ALA A 246 -21.15 18.78 12.40
CA ALA A 246 -20.90 20.16 12.81
C ALA A 246 -20.85 21.09 11.60
N PRO A 247 -21.49 22.29 11.68
CA PRO A 247 -21.36 23.30 10.64
C PRO A 247 -19.88 23.67 10.42
N LYS A 248 -19.47 23.76 9.17
CA LYS A 248 -18.13 24.14 8.76
C LYS A 248 -18.18 25.48 8.02
N ASP A 249 -17.48 26.48 8.53
CA ASP A 249 -17.31 27.77 7.85
C ASP A 249 -16.25 27.73 6.76
N SER A 250 -15.73 26.56 6.45
CA SER A 250 -14.52 26.39 5.71
C SER A 250 -14.68 26.55 4.21
N THR A 251 -13.66 27.13 3.62
CA THR A 251 -13.30 26.82 2.24
C THR A 251 -13.04 25.31 2.16
N PRO A 252 -13.52 24.60 1.15
CA PRO A 252 -13.52 23.15 1.09
C PRO A 252 -12.15 22.50 1.21
N PHE A 253 -11.09 23.22 0.87
CA PHE A 253 -9.71 22.75 1.01
C PHE A 253 -8.89 23.82 1.71
N MET A 254 -8.41 23.50 2.91
CA MET A 254 -7.54 24.39 3.62
C MET A 254 -6.20 24.53 2.89
N HIS A 255 -5.91 25.73 2.43
CA HIS A 255 -4.55 26.15 2.20
C HIS A 255 -3.93 26.52 3.56
N ALA A 256 -3.71 25.56 4.43
CA ALA A 256 -3.04 25.83 5.67
C ALA A 256 -1.58 26.16 5.39
N PRO A 257 -1.02 27.24 5.96
CA PRO A 257 0.41 27.31 6.15
C PRO A 257 0.79 26.09 6.98
N ARG A 258 1.88 25.39 6.63
CA ARG A 258 2.31 24.11 7.20
C ARG A 258 1.82 23.93 8.64
N PRO A 259 0.77 23.14 8.86
CA PRO A 259 0.33 22.87 10.21
C PRO A 259 1.40 22.03 10.90
N THR A 260 1.52 22.21 12.19
CA THR A 260 2.32 21.31 13.04
C THR A 260 1.64 19.94 13.16
N VAL A 261 2.33 18.91 13.60
CA VAL A 261 1.73 17.58 13.93
C VAL A 261 0.58 17.77 14.90
N GLU A 262 0.79 18.62 15.90
CA GLU A 262 -0.23 18.93 16.89
C GLU A 262 -1.47 19.57 16.24
N PHE A 263 -1.27 20.55 15.37
CA PHE A 263 -2.36 21.17 14.62
C PHE A 263 -3.09 20.13 13.76
N PHE A 264 -2.36 19.27 13.05
CA PHE A 264 -2.95 18.20 12.25
C PHE A 264 -3.73 17.22 13.12
N ALA A 265 -3.17 16.78 14.24
CA ALA A 265 -3.83 15.89 15.19
C ALA A 265 -5.10 16.53 15.75
N GLN A 266 -5.08 17.80 16.08
CA GLN A 266 -6.26 18.56 16.55
C GLN A 266 -7.34 18.65 15.45
N GLN A 267 -6.94 18.94 14.22
CA GLN A 267 -7.87 19.08 13.10
C GLN A 267 -8.48 17.74 12.67
N SER A 268 -7.67 16.69 12.62
CA SER A 268 -8.11 15.35 12.22
C SER A 268 -8.71 14.54 13.36
N GLY A 269 -8.46 14.92 14.63
CA GLY A 269 -8.77 14.09 15.79
C GLY A 269 -7.98 12.78 15.81
N CYS A 270 -6.84 12.74 15.14
CA CYS A 270 -6.05 11.53 14.94
C CYS A 270 -4.66 11.68 15.58
N ASN A 271 -4.35 10.81 16.52
CA ASN A 271 -3.01 10.71 17.06
C ASN A 271 -2.18 9.79 16.17
N VAL A 272 -1.07 10.32 15.66
CA VAL A 272 -0.09 9.53 14.92
C VAL A 272 0.50 8.48 15.86
N PRO A 273 0.64 7.21 15.43
CA PRO A 273 1.22 6.18 16.25
C PRO A 273 2.61 6.56 16.76
N ALA A 274 2.90 6.24 18.02
CA ALA A 274 4.19 6.57 18.67
C ALA A 274 5.40 6.05 17.88
N GLN A 275 5.25 4.90 17.21
CA GLN A 275 6.29 4.29 16.38
C GLN A 275 6.58 5.07 15.09
N ALA A 276 5.68 5.96 14.70
CA ALA A 276 5.88 6.85 13.56
C ALA A 276 6.53 8.19 13.97
N THR A 277 6.65 8.49 15.27
CA THR A 277 7.18 9.77 15.76
C THR A 277 8.56 10.09 15.21
N GLY A 278 9.45 9.12 15.13
CA GLY A 278 10.78 9.33 14.56
C GLY A 278 10.78 9.79 13.09
N ILE A 279 9.74 9.47 12.32
CA ILE A 279 9.53 9.95 10.96
C ILE A 279 8.82 11.30 10.98
N MET A 280 8.00 11.53 11.99
CA MET A 280 7.11 12.67 12.12
C MET A 280 7.72 13.83 12.91
N GLU A 281 8.82 13.62 13.60
CA GLU A 281 9.55 14.67 14.30
C GLU A 281 10.36 15.52 13.32
N SER A 282 10.19 16.82 13.40
CA SER A 282 11.09 17.77 12.75
C SER A 282 12.05 18.38 13.77
N VAL A 283 13.18 18.87 13.27
CA VAL A 283 14.19 19.56 14.09
C VAL A 283 13.61 20.82 14.75
N ASN A 284 12.56 21.39 14.19
CA ASN A 284 11.94 22.62 14.63
C ASN A 284 10.61 22.40 15.38
N GLY A 285 10.29 21.18 15.77
CA GLY A 285 9.00 20.84 16.36
C GLY A 285 7.82 20.89 15.38
N ASP A 286 8.08 21.14 14.09
CA ASP A 286 7.09 21.08 13.05
C ASP A 286 6.82 19.64 12.67
N SER A 287 5.59 19.38 12.38
CA SER A 287 5.09 18.09 12.04
C SER A 287 5.91 17.41 10.98
N GLY A 288 6.40 16.29 11.30
CA GLY A 288 7.14 15.42 10.43
C GLY A 288 6.49 15.08 9.10
N PHE A 289 6.77 13.90 8.67
CA PHE A 289 6.53 13.35 7.35
C PHE A 289 5.21 13.75 6.68
N LEU A 290 4.06 13.58 7.35
CA LEU A 290 2.75 13.90 6.75
C LEU A 290 2.57 15.36 6.38
N LEU A 291 3.11 16.25 7.18
CA LEU A 291 2.93 17.67 7.02
C LEU A 291 4.05 18.31 6.21
N ALA A 292 5.22 17.70 6.23
CA ALA A 292 6.31 18.09 5.37
C ALA A 292 6.09 17.63 3.92
N SER A 293 5.47 16.48 3.69
CA SER A 293 5.13 15.99 2.34
C SER A 293 3.88 16.64 1.79
N ALA A 294 2.94 16.97 2.65
CA ALA A 294 1.66 17.51 2.21
C ALA A 294 1.83 18.91 1.65
N LYS A 295 1.64 19.04 0.37
CA LYS A 295 1.23 20.33 -0.19
C LYS A 295 -0.13 20.67 0.41
N PRO A 296 -0.39 21.94 0.82
CA PRO A 296 -1.68 22.35 1.35
C PRO A 296 -2.82 21.88 0.45
N GLY A 297 -3.80 21.18 0.98
CA GLY A 297 -4.87 20.60 0.17
C GLY A 297 -5.76 19.61 0.92
N TYR A 298 -5.62 19.54 2.24
CA TYR A 298 -6.55 18.78 3.07
C TYR A 298 -7.87 19.51 3.26
N THR A 299 -8.91 18.74 3.49
CA THR A 299 -10.15 19.25 4.04
C THR A 299 -10.54 18.47 5.29
N THR A 300 -11.13 19.16 6.27
CA THR A 300 -11.84 18.54 7.39
C THR A 300 -13.32 18.35 7.08
N ASP A 301 -13.79 18.87 5.96
CA ASP A 301 -15.12 18.60 5.44
C ASP A 301 -15.18 17.18 4.86
N LEU A 302 -16.28 16.48 5.15
CA LEU A 302 -16.46 15.11 4.66
C LEU A 302 -16.98 15.11 3.24
N TYR A 303 -16.08 14.94 2.27
CA TYR A 303 -16.43 14.66 0.88
C TYR A 303 -16.06 13.23 0.53
N PRO A 304 -17.00 12.39 0.06
CA PRO A 304 -16.60 11.10 -0.49
C PRO A 304 -15.68 11.33 -1.69
N MET A 305 -14.41 10.95 -1.56
CA MET A 305 -13.38 11.13 -2.58
C MET A 305 -12.56 9.85 -2.72
N LEU A 306 -12.26 9.50 -3.97
CA LEU A 306 -11.39 8.38 -4.27
C LEU A 306 -9.94 8.85 -4.19
N SER A 307 -9.10 8.14 -3.44
CA SER A 307 -7.68 8.43 -3.25
C SER A 307 -6.82 7.18 -3.37
N MET A 308 -5.57 7.36 -3.79
CA MET A 308 -4.64 6.26 -4.02
C MET A 308 -4.19 5.59 -2.72
N SER A 309 -4.04 6.39 -1.67
CA SER A 309 -3.60 5.94 -0.35
C SER A 309 -4.21 6.79 0.75
N LYS A 310 -4.15 6.30 1.99
CA LYS A 310 -4.51 7.06 3.18
C LYS A 310 -3.79 6.54 4.41
N ILE A 311 -3.80 7.32 5.49
CA ILE A 311 -3.42 6.85 6.82
C ILE A 311 -4.69 6.61 7.62
N SER A 312 -4.94 5.37 7.98
CA SER A 312 -6.12 4.98 8.75
C SER A 312 -5.81 4.97 10.26
N PRO A 313 -6.67 5.51 11.12
CA PRO A 313 -8.00 6.07 10.85
C PRO A 313 -8.01 7.59 10.58
N CYS A 314 -6.88 8.22 10.30
CA CYS A 314 -6.72 9.68 10.21
C CYS A 314 -7.41 10.31 9.00
N PHE A 315 -7.66 9.52 7.97
CA PHE A 315 -8.29 9.96 6.73
C PHE A 315 -9.48 9.08 6.34
N ALA A 316 -10.53 9.73 5.83
CA ALA A 316 -11.76 9.06 5.40
C ALA A 316 -11.86 8.84 3.88
N ASP A 317 -10.79 9.04 3.15
CA ASP A 317 -10.70 8.78 1.71
C ASP A 317 -11.10 7.35 1.38
N ILE A 318 -11.68 7.14 0.20
CA ILE A 318 -12.05 5.82 -0.33
C ILE A 318 -10.93 5.34 -1.25
N LEU A 319 -10.35 4.19 -0.95
CA LEU A 319 -9.21 3.68 -1.71
C LEU A 319 -9.62 3.03 -3.02
N PHE A 320 -8.86 3.30 -4.09
CA PHE A 320 -9.04 2.72 -5.40
C PHE A 320 -7.69 2.33 -6.04
N PRO A 321 -7.67 1.44 -7.07
CA PRO A 321 -6.43 1.07 -7.75
C PRO A 321 -5.83 2.23 -8.54
N THR A 322 -4.60 2.60 -8.20
CA THR A 322 -3.85 3.64 -8.91
C THR A 322 -3.18 3.10 -10.17
N GLU A 323 -2.84 3.99 -11.11
CA GLU A 323 -2.13 3.66 -12.35
C GLU A 323 -0.74 3.03 -12.12
N TYR A 324 -0.13 3.22 -10.96
CA TYR A 324 1.13 2.56 -10.58
C TYR A 324 1.04 1.02 -10.57
N TYR A 325 -0.15 0.47 -10.40
CA TYR A 325 -0.35 -0.98 -10.21
C TYR A 325 -1.03 -1.68 -11.38
N TYR A 326 -1.17 -0.96 -12.52
CA TYR A 326 -1.60 -1.58 -13.78
C TYR A 326 -0.37 -1.89 -14.63
N ASP A 327 -0.10 -3.17 -14.90
CA ASP A 327 1.03 -3.59 -15.73
C ASP A 327 1.00 -2.96 -17.15
N ARG A 328 -0.19 -2.58 -17.64
CA ARG A 328 -0.38 -1.85 -18.90
C ARG A 328 -0.11 -0.35 -18.81
N SER A 329 0.02 0.21 -17.62
CA SER A 329 0.30 1.62 -17.41
C SER A 329 1.80 1.90 -17.52
N TRP A 330 2.14 3.00 -18.17
CA TRP A 330 3.52 3.47 -18.21
C TRP A 330 4.04 3.97 -16.86
N TRP A 331 3.14 4.24 -15.89
CA TRP A 331 3.48 4.59 -14.51
C TRP A 331 3.95 3.37 -13.69
N ALA A 332 3.63 2.16 -14.13
CA ALA A 332 3.95 0.97 -13.36
C ALA A 332 5.46 0.65 -13.37
N PRO A 333 6.08 0.45 -12.21
CA PRO A 333 7.46 0.01 -12.14
C PRO A 333 7.55 -1.48 -12.52
N HIS A 334 7.96 -1.77 -13.74
CA HIS A 334 8.09 -3.14 -14.22
C HIS A 334 9.36 -3.81 -13.66
N PHE A 335 9.17 -4.82 -12.82
CA PHE A 335 10.23 -5.75 -12.42
C PHE A 335 9.98 -7.09 -13.12
N SER A 336 10.99 -7.59 -13.80
CA SER A 336 10.94 -8.88 -14.48
C SER A 336 12.14 -9.70 -14.05
N HIS A 337 11.98 -10.46 -12.97
CA HIS A 337 13.03 -11.36 -12.50
C HIS A 337 13.29 -12.43 -13.56
N PRO A 338 14.54 -12.59 -14.01
CA PRO A 338 14.86 -13.49 -15.12
C PRO A 338 14.83 -14.97 -14.72
N ASP A 339 14.47 -15.33 -13.52
CA ASP A 339 14.42 -16.70 -12.93
C ASP A 339 15.75 -17.51 -13.04
N ASN A 340 16.82 -16.88 -13.51
CA ASN A 340 18.15 -17.51 -13.70
C ASN A 340 19.12 -17.25 -12.55
N ILE A 341 18.71 -16.52 -11.52
CA ILE A 341 19.49 -16.30 -10.30
C ILE A 341 18.85 -17.08 -9.16
N PRO A 342 19.39 -18.25 -8.79
CA PRO A 342 18.86 -19.04 -7.69
C PRO A 342 18.90 -18.25 -6.38
N TRP A 343 17.92 -18.47 -5.52
CA TRP A 343 17.84 -17.82 -4.22
C TRP A 343 19.14 -17.93 -3.40
N GLU A 344 19.79 -19.10 -3.46
CA GLU A 344 21.02 -19.41 -2.73
C GLU A 344 22.23 -18.65 -3.26
N ALA A 345 22.20 -18.23 -4.52
CA ALA A 345 23.25 -17.44 -5.13
C ALA A 345 23.10 -15.93 -4.87
N LYS A 346 21.97 -15.51 -4.30
CA LYS A 346 21.75 -14.11 -3.95
C LYS A 346 22.53 -13.74 -2.68
N LYS A 347 22.90 -12.45 -2.58
CA LYS A 347 23.58 -11.90 -1.40
C LYS A 347 22.61 -11.84 -0.21
N ASP A 348 23.07 -12.18 0.99
CA ASP A 348 22.33 -12.08 2.26
C ASP A 348 22.26 -10.62 2.76
N LEU A 349 21.99 -9.68 1.86
CA LEU A 349 21.91 -8.24 2.11
C LEU A 349 20.54 -7.71 1.68
N ALA A 350 20.12 -6.64 2.31
CA ALA A 350 18.96 -5.86 1.91
C ALA A 350 19.39 -4.71 1.00
N TYR A 351 18.72 -4.58 -0.15
CA TYR A 351 19.07 -3.61 -1.19
C TYR A 351 18.00 -2.54 -1.35
N TRP A 352 18.46 -1.28 -1.50
CA TRP A 352 17.58 -0.18 -1.84
C TRP A 352 18.31 0.90 -2.63
N ARG A 353 17.61 1.42 -3.63
CA ARG A 353 17.98 2.62 -4.39
C ARG A 353 16.74 3.46 -4.61
N GLY A 354 16.85 4.78 -4.48
CA GLY A 354 15.71 5.68 -4.71
C GLY A 354 16.09 7.15 -4.65
N MET A 355 15.08 8.01 -4.81
CA MET A 355 15.21 9.46 -4.69
C MET A 355 15.24 9.90 -3.23
N SER A 356 15.65 11.15 -2.97
CA SER A 356 15.63 11.80 -1.65
C SER A 356 14.23 12.26 -1.22
N THR A 357 13.16 11.64 -1.74
CA THR A 357 11.80 11.92 -1.31
C THR A 357 11.58 11.39 0.12
N GLY A 358 10.56 11.86 0.80
CA GLY A 358 10.25 11.50 2.19
C GLY A 358 9.68 12.65 2.99
N GLY A 359 9.55 13.80 2.36
CA GLY A 359 9.00 15.01 2.95
C GLY A 359 9.66 16.26 2.39
N MET A 360 9.08 17.40 2.72
CA MET A 360 9.63 18.71 2.38
C MET A 360 10.85 19.00 3.26
N ILE A 361 12.01 19.13 2.66
CA ILE A 361 13.25 19.45 3.37
C ILE A 361 13.24 20.92 3.78
N ILE A 362 13.29 21.15 5.09
CA ILE A 362 13.35 22.49 5.72
C ILE A 362 14.51 22.46 6.71
N GLY A 363 15.51 23.29 6.46
CA GLY A 363 16.73 23.23 7.25
C GLY A 363 17.35 21.83 7.20
N SER A 364 17.48 21.19 8.36
CA SER A 364 18.10 19.87 8.53
C SER A 364 17.12 18.74 8.88
N ASN A 365 15.81 18.92 8.67
CA ASN A 365 14.78 17.94 9.05
C ASN A 365 14.88 16.60 8.28
N TYR A 366 15.57 16.57 7.16
CA TYR A 366 15.73 15.37 6.32
C TYR A 366 16.38 14.20 7.07
N HIS A 367 17.16 14.43 8.11
CA HIS A 367 17.71 13.36 8.96
C HIS A 367 16.63 12.48 9.60
N HIS A 368 15.40 12.98 9.74
CA HIS A 368 14.27 12.22 10.28
C HIS A 368 13.49 11.44 9.21
N PHE A 369 13.75 11.70 7.92
CA PHE A 369 13.05 11.00 6.85
C PHE A 369 13.53 9.58 6.65
N ALA A 370 12.61 8.65 6.42
CA ALA A 370 12.90 7.22 6.35
C ALA A 370 14.03 6.87 5.38
N ARG A 371 14.11 7.53 4.22
CA ARG A 371 15.12 7.24 3.20
C ARG A 371 16.51 7.68 3.61
N PHE A 372 16.63 8.82 4.26
CA PHE A 372 17.89 9.30 4.80
C PHE A 372 18.36 8.42 5.97
N ARG A 373 17.45 8.07 6.88
CA ARG A 373 17.73 7.13 7.97
C ARG A 373 18.15 5.75 7.43
N LEU A 374 17.52 5.28 6.35
CA LEU A 374 17.90 4.02 5.71
C LEU A 374 19.35 4.06 5.20
N VAL A 375 19.80 5.18 4.62
CA VAL A 375 21.18 5.35 4.20
C VAL A 375 22.12 5.39 5.40
N ASP A 376 21.71 6.02 6.52
CA ASP A 376 22.51 6.03 7.75
C ASP A 376 22.62 4.63 8.38
N ILE A 377 21.53 3.84 8.34
CA ILE A 377 21.58 2.42 8.72
C ILE A 377 22.56 1.66 7.80
N SER A 378 22.49 1.89 6.49
CA SER A 378 23.43 1.25 5.54
C SER A 378 24.90 1.60 5.81
N ARG A 379 25.19 2.81 6.26
CA ARG A 379 26.54 3.23 6.66
C ARG A 379 27.02 2.55 7.94
N SER A 380 26.11 2.39 8.91
CA SER A 380 26.42 1.78 10.20
C SER A 380 26.42 0.24 10.13
N ARG A 381 25.64 -0.36 9.26
CA ARG A 381 25.48 -1.80 9.07
C ARG A 381 25.64 -2.23 7.60
N PRO A 382 26.82 -1.98 6.99
CA PRO A 382 27.09 -2.38 5.61
C PRO A 382 27.11 -3.90 5.41
N ASP A 383 27.18 -4.66 6.50
CA ASP A 383 27.06 -6.11 6.55
C ASP A 383 25.61 -6.60 6.31
N LEU A 384 24.62 -5.75 6.49
CA LEU A 384 23.18 -6.10 6.37
C LEU A 384 22.47 -5.31 5.27
N VAL A 385 22.85 -4.05 5.05
CA VAL A 385 22.10 -3.13 4.19
C VAL A 385 23.02 -2.46 3.15
N ASP A 386 22.60 -2.48 1.89
CA ASP A 386 23.17 -1.72 0.79
C ASP A 386 22.11 -0.73 0.26
N ALA A 387 22.04 0.45 0.87
CA ALA A 387 21.08 1.50 0.52
C ALA A 387 21.77 2.80 0.09
N LYS A 388 21.26 3.43 -0.96
CA LYS A 388 21.76 4.71 -1.47
C LYS A 388 20.63 5.56 -2.03
N ILE A 389 20.72 6.88 -1.79
CA ILE A 389 19.93 7.86 -2.54
C ILE A 389 20.69 8.15 -3.85
N THR A 390 19.99 7.94 -4.97
CA THR A 390 20.60 8.04 -6.32
C THR A 390 20.18 9.29 -7.08
N LEU A 391 19.16 10.01 -6.57
CA LEU A 391 18.68 11.25 -7.18
C LEU A 391 18.17 12.20 -6.09
N PHE A 392 18.44 13.49 -6.22
CA PHE A 392 17.91 14.51 -5.32
C PHE A 392 16.59 15.07 -5.84
N ALA A 393 15.56 15.06 -4.98
CA ALA A 393 14.23 15.60 -5.29
C ALA A 393 14.22 17.12 -5.08
N GLU A 394 14.57 17.89 -6.10
CA GLU A 394 14.72 19.35 -6.01
C GLU A 394 13.43 20.06 -5.60
N THR A 395 12.28 19.58 -6.03
CA THR A 395 10.97 20.16 -5.71
C THR A 395 10.63 20.08 -4.22
N LEU A 396 11.33 19.26 -3.46
CA LEU A 396 11.15 19.08 -2.02
C LEU A 396 12.17 19.87 -1.19
N CYS A 397 13.11 20.59 -1.81
CA CYS A 397 14.07 21.45 -1.12
C CYS A 397 13.45 22.83 -0.90
N ALA A 398 13.09 23.12 0.35
CA ALA A 398 12.35 24.33 0.71
C ALA A 398 13.21 25.29 1.58
N GLU A 399 12.57 26.09 2.42
CA GLU A 399 13.24 27.12 3.22
C GLU A 399 14.37 26.56 4.08
N GLY A 400 15.55 27.17 3.98
CA GLY A 400 16.74 26.73 4.73
C GLY A 400 17.36 25.40 4.27
N CYS A 401 16.84 24.80 3.20
CA CYS A 401 17.43 23.61 2.60
C CYS A 401 18.68 23.98 1.79
N ASP A 402 19.84 23.45 2.15
CA ASP A 402 21.06 23.54 1.36
C ASP A 402 21.23 22.24 0.54
N ARG A 403 20.76 22.28 -0.72
CA ARG A 403 20.88 21.15 -1.67
C ARG A 403 22.34 20.63 -1.74
N THR A 404 23.31 21.51 -1.83
CA THR A 404 24.72 21.11 -2.02
C THR A 404 25.24 20.38 -0.80
N ALA A 405 24.91 20.88 0.39
CA ALA A 405 25.28 20.24 1.65
C ALA A 405 24.63 18.86 1.79
N VAL A 406 23.33 18.74 1.54
CA VAL A 406 22.59 17.46 1.61
C VAL A 406 23.16 16.45 0.61
N MET A 407 23.40 16.85 -0.63
CA MET A 407 23.98 15.98 -1.65
C MET A 407 25.39 15.53 -1.28
N ALA A 408 26.21 16.42 -0.74
CA ALA A 408 27.57 16.07 -0.29
C ALA A 408 27.54 15.11 0.89
N GLU A 409 26.69 15.37 1.89
CA GLU A 409 26.56 14.53 3.09
C GLU A 409 26.14 13.11 2.77
N TYR A 410 25.17 12.93 1.88
CA TYR A 410 24.64 11.62 1.50
C TYR A 410 25.28 11.03 0.24
N ASN A 411 26.32 11.69 -0.30
CA ASN A 411 27.04 11.26 -1.49
C ASN A 411 26.09 11.01 -2.69
N ILE A 412 25.11 11.90 -2.86
CA ILE A 412 24.14 11.83 -3.95
C ILE A 412 24.81 12.35 -5.22
N THR A 413 25.01 11.47 -6.19
CA THR A 413 25.60 11.83 -7.48
C THR A 413 24.62 11.45 -8.59
N GLU A 414 24.02 12.41 -9.26
CA GLU A 414 23.02 12.24 -10.31
C GLU A 414 23.49 11.41 -11.52
N SER A 415 24.80 11.24 -11.67
CA SER A 415 25.41 10.43 -12.73
C SER A 415 25.44 8.92 -12.45
N ARG A 416 25.03 8.47 -11.26
CA ARG A 416 25.14 7.05 -10.84
C ARG A 416 23.79 6.40 -10.68
N ARG A 417 23.00 6.37 -11.72
CA ARG A 417 21.82 5.49 -11.74
C ARG A 417 22.30 4.05 -11.84
N GLU A 418 22.00 3.26 -10.82
CA GLU A 418 22.23 1.83 -10.83
C GLU A 418 21.06 1.13 -11.55
N PRO A 419 21.32 0.11 -12.39
CA PRO A 419 20.25 -0.63 -13.04
C PRO A 419 19.29 -1.25 -12.01
N ARG A 420 17.99 -1.22 -12.31
CA ARG A 420 16.96 -1.83 -11.45
C ARG A 420 17.20 -3.32 -11.23
N GLU A 421 17.78 -3.97 -12.23
CA GLU A 421 18.13 -5.39 -12.26
C GLU A 421 19.21 -5.77 -11.24
N ASP A 422 19.96 -4.80 -10.71
CA ASP A 422 20.93 -5.08 -9.65
C ASP A 422 20.25 -5.62 -8.38
N LEU A 423 19.00 -5.28 -8.12
CA LEU A 423 18.19 -5.85 -7.05
C LEU A 423 18.13 -7.38 -7.11
N TYR A 424 18.08 -7.98 -8.31
CA TYR A 424 17.92 -9.43 -8.46
C TYR A 424 19.06 -10.25 -7.84
N ARG A 425 20.19 -9.61 -7.53
CA ARG A 425 21.35 -10.22 -6.88
C ARG A 425 21.23 -10.28 -5.35
N TYR A 426 20.17 -9.70 -4.75
CA TYR A 426 20.01 -9.58 -3.31
C TYR A 426 18.80 -10.40 -2.83
N LYS A 427 18.92 -11.03 -1.67
CA LYS A 427 17.82 -11.80 -1.07
C LYS A 427 16.69 -10.91 -0.59
N HIS A 428 17.02 -9.70 -0.11
CA HIS A 428 16.07 -8.80 0.51
C HIS A 428 15.97 -7.50 -0.28
N ALA A 429 14.73 -7.08 -0.54
CA ALA A 429 14.39 -5.78 -1.11
C ALA A 429 13.77 -4.91 -0.02
N ILE A 430 14.23 -3.68 0.12
CA ILE A 430 13.62 -2.73 1.05
C ILE A 430 12.62 -1.88 0.30
N ASP A 431 11.42 -1.74 0.87
CA ASP A 431 10.37 -0.84 0.43
C ASP A 431 10.09 0.16 1.54
N VAL A 432 10.31 1.44 1.28
CA VAL A 432 10.09 2.54 2.22
C VAL A 432 9.29 3.64 1.54
N ASP A 433 8.45 4.31 2.32
CA ASP A 433 7.66 5.44 1.87
C ASP A 433 8.52 6.54 1.23
N GLY A 434 7.93 7.23 0.26
CA GLY A 434 8.47 8.42 -0.35
C GLY A 434 7.82 9.68 0.15
N THR A 435 7.30 10.49 -0.77
CA THR A 435 6.40 11.60 -0.43
C THR A 435 5.17 11.08 0.30
N THR A 436 4.64 9.96 -0.18
CA THR A 436 3.64 9.13 0.48
C THR A 436 4.04 7.65 0.38
N PHE A 437 3.18 6.82 -0.16
CA PHE A 437 3.37 5.39 -0.40
C PHE A 437 4.50 5.04 -1.40
N SER A 438 5.03 3.78 -1.59
CA SER A 438 6.03 3.35 -2.59
C SER A 438 5.42 2.58 -3.78
N GLY A 439 5.08 3.23 -4.89
CA GLY A 439 4.53 2.56 -6.08
C GLY A 439 5.30 1.32 -6.57
N ARG A 440 6.49 1.04 -6.00
CA ARG A 440 7.32 -0.12 -6.36
C ARG A 440 6.90 -1.44 -5.72
N PHE A 441 6.06 -1.43 -4.69
CA PHE A 441 5.85 -2.61 -3.85
C PHE A 441 5.46 -3.88 -4.63
N LEU A 442 4.46 -3.80 -5.50
CA LEU A 442 4.05 -4.97 -6.30
C LEU A 442 5.16 -5.45 -7.25
N GLY A 443 5.91 -4.50 -7.81
CA GLY A 443 7.10 -4.80 -8.60
C GLY A 443 8.18 -5.50 -7.76
N LEU A 444 8.45 -5.00 -6.56
CA LEU A 444 9.43 -5.62 -5.64
C LEU A 444 9.04 -7.04 -5.26
N LEU A 445 7.76 -7.32 -5.00
CA LEU A 445 7.28 -8.69 -4.78
C LEU A 445 7.56 -9.61 -5.98
N ARG A 446 7.51 -9.06 -7.21
CA ARG A 446 7.82 -9.78 -8.45
C ARG A 446 9.33 -9.88 -8.76
N SER A 447 10.18 -9.22 -7.98
CA SER A 447 11.64 -9.20 -8.21
C SER A 447 12.37 -10.49 -7.81
N GLY A 448 11.68 -11.43 -7.18
CA GLY A 448 12.29 -12.65 -6.64
C GLY A 448 13.08 -12.44 -5.35
N SER A 449 12.96 -11.29 -4.70
CA SER A 449 13.53 -10.96 -3.40
C SER A 449 12.45 -10.93 -2.32
N LEU A 450 12.80 -11.22 -1.06
CA LEU A 450 11.91 -11.01 0.08
C LEU A 450 11.78 -9.51 0.33
N VAL A 451 10.57 -9.00 0.35
CA VAL A 451 10.33 -7.58 0.60
C VAL A 451 10.25 -7.31 2.10
N LEU A 452 11.08 -6.36 2.56
CA LEU A 452 11.06 -5.76 3.88
C LEU A 452 10.39 -4.39 3.73
N LYS A 453 9.22 -4.19 4.34
CA LYS A 453 8.36 -3.07 4.04
C LYS A 453 8.08 -2.18 5.23
N SER A 454 8.45 -0.91 5.12
CA SER A 454 8.24 0.14 6.12
C SER A 454 7.32 1.22 5.58
N THR A 455 6.20 1.50 6.30
CA THR A 455 5.18 2.41 5.78
C THR A 455 4.15 2.83 6.81
N VAL A 456 3.53 3.98 6.60
CA VAL A 456 2.39 4.49 7.37
C VAL A 456 1.08 4.54 6.57
N PHE A 457 1.11 4.16 5.29
CA PHE A 457 -0.01 4.27 4.38
C PHE A 457 -0.77 2.96 4.17
N GLU A 458 -2.05 3.07 3.93
CA GLU A 458 -2.93 2.01 3.43
C GLU A 458 -3.28 2.24 1.97
N GLU A 459 -3.39 1.13 1.24
CA GLU A 459 -3.79 1.07 -0.15
C GLU A 459 -4.89 0.01 -0.35
N TYR A 460 -5.52 -0.03 -1.53
CA TYR A 460 -6.68 -0.87 -1.81
C TYR A 460 -6.43 -2.39 -1.65
N PHE A 461 -5.22 -2.87 -1.91
CA PHE A 461 -4.85 -4.30 -1.91
C PHE A 461 -4.44 -4.86 -0.55
N ASN A 462 -4.46 -4.07 0.52
CA ASN A 462 -3.92 -4.45 1.83
C ASN A 462 -4.54 -5.71 2.45
N ASP A 463 -5.80 -6.00 2.11
CA ASP A 463 -6.45 -7.21 2.61
C ASP A 463 -5.91 -8.49 1.92
N TRP A 464 -5.32 -8.34 0.73
CA TRP A 464 -4.76 -9.46 -0.04
C TRP A 464 -3.28 -9.69 0.25
N LEU A 465 -2.55 -8.64 0.63
CA LEU A 465 -1.12 -8.67 0.94
C LEU A 465 -0.91 -8.43 2.44
N ARG A 466 -0.69 -9.51 3.17
CA ARG A 466 -0.64 -9.51 4.64
C ARG A 466 0.78 -9.56 5.17
N PRO A 467 1.08 -8.79 6.27
CA PRO A 467 2.37 -8.86 6.95
C PRO A 467 2.70 -10.28 7.42
N PHE A 468 3.96 -10.65 7.41
CA PHE A 468 4.51 -11.97 7.77
C PHE A 468 3.98 -13.17 6.96
N GLU A 469 3.07 -12.92 6.05
CA GLU A 469 2.59 -13.95 5.11
C GLU A 469 3.12 -13.70 3.69
N HIS A 470 3.20 -12.43 3.26
CA HIS A 470 3.56 -12.05 1.90
C HIS A 470 4.77 -11.11 1.84
N PHE A 471 5.09 -10.47 2.95
CA PHE A 471 6.24 -9.59 3.14
C PHE A 471 6.59 -9.50 4.62
N VAL A 472 7.78 -9.01 4.96
CA VAL A 472 8.18 -8.75 6.33
C VAL A 472 7.95 -7.28 6.65
N PRO A 473 7.07 -6.95 7.62
CA PRO A 473 6.85 -5.57 8.01
C PRO A 473 8.03 -5.04 8.81
N VAL A 474 8.36 -3.77 8.59
CA VAL A 474 9.36 -3.01 9.32
C VAL A 474 8.70 -1.78 9.92
N LEU A 475 9.08 -1.40 11.13
CA LEU A 475 8.55 -0.20 11.77
C LEU A 475 8.83 1.05 10.91
N PRO A 476 7.93 2.04 10.90
CA PRO A 476 8.10 3.25 10.11
C PRO A 476 9.38 4.02 10.41
N ASP A 477 9.90 3.94 11.64
CA ASP A 477 11.16 4.56 12.04
C ASP A 477 12.41 3.70 11.72
N LEU A 478 12.22 2.53 11.07
CA LEU A 478 13.26 1.57 10.70
C LEU A 478 14.05 0.99 11.89
N SER A 479 13.61 1.19 13.14
CA SER A 479 14.36 0.78 14.33
C SER A 479 14.57 -0.73 14.43
N ASP A 480 13.66 -1.54 13.84
CA ASP A 480 13.74 -3.01 13.83
C ASP A 480 14.28 -3.60 12.51
N LEU A 481 14.69 -2.78 11.53
CA LEU A 481 15.12 -3.25 10.22
C LEU A 481 16.29 -4.25 10.29
N ALA A 482 17.31 -3.93 11.10
CA ALA A 482 18.48 -4.80 11.24
C ALA A 482 18.10 -6.16 11.85
N GLU A 483 17.22 -6.18 12.86
CA GLU A 483 16.70 -7.40 13.47
C GLU A 483 15.93 -8.25 12.46
N LYS A 484 15.06 -7.62 11.63
CA LYS A 484 14.29 -8.32 10.61
C LYS A 484 15.15 -8.95 9.52
N ILE A 485 16.22 -8.27 9.10
CA ILE A 485 17.18 -8.83 8.13
C ILE A 485 17.94 -10.01 8.75
N GLN A 486 18.43 -9.87 9.98
CA GLN A 486 19.11 -10.96 10.69
C GLN A 486 18.19 -12.17 10.85
N TRP A 487 16.96 -11.95 11.31
CA TRP A 487 15.95 -13.00 11.38
C TRP A 487 15.75 -13.73 10.04
N ALA A 488 15.62 -12.99 8.94
CA ALA A 488 15.43 -13.59 7.62
C ALA A 488 16.63 -14.40 7.14
N ASN A 489 17.84 -13.99 7.52
CA ASN A 489 19.07 -14.73 7.21
C ASN A 489 19.23 -15.99 8.09
N GLU A 490 18.79 -15.94 9.35
CA GLU A 490 18.81 -17.07 10.28
C GLU A 490 17.68 -18.08 10.03
N HIS A 491 16.58 -17.65 9.36
CA HIS A 491 15.40 -18.47 9.06
C HIS A 491 15.12 -18.52 7.54
N PRO A 492 16.06 -19.00 6.72
CA PRO A 492 15.98 -18.90 5.26
C PRO A 492 14.76 -19.60 4.64
N GLU A 493 14.28 -20.70 5.25
CA GLU A 493 13.11 -21.43 4.76
C GLU A 493 11.81 -20.62 4.97
N GLU A 494 11.65 -19.98 6.13
CA GLU A 494 10.50 -19.12 6.41
C GLU A 494 10.54 -17.87 5.53
N ALA A 495 11.71 -17.24 5.43
CA ALA A 495 11.94 -16.09 4.56
C ALA A 495 11.59 -16.41 3.10
N ARG A 496 12.01 -17.59 2.62
CA ARG A 496 11.71 -18.06 1.27
C ARG A 496 10.22 -18.33 1.07
N LEU A 497 9.53 -18.89 2.07
CA LEU A 497 8.09 -19.13 1.99
C LEU A 497 7.30 -17.82 1.89
N ILE A 498 7.64 -16.82 2.70
CA ILE A 498 7.03 -15.48 2.66
C ILE A 498 7.27 -14.86 1.27
N GLN A 499 8.50 -14.91 0.78
CA GLN A 499 8.86 -14.39 -0.54
C GLN A 499 8.04 -15.06 -1.65
N GLN A 500 7.89 -16.38 -1.64
CA GLN A 500 7.12 -17.11 -2.65
C GLN A 500 5.62 -16.80 -2.58
N ARG A 501 5.05 -16.65 -1.39
CA ARG A 501 3.65 -16.25 -1.19
C ARG A 501 3.41 -14.83 -1.72
N GLY A 502 4.29 -13.87 -1.40
CA GLY A 502 4.22 -12.51 -1.94
C GLY A 502 4.26 -12.49 -3.46
N LEU A 503 5.18 -13.24 -4.05
CA LEU A 503 5.31 -13.37 -5.50
C LEU A 503 4.04 -13.95 -6.16
N GLU A 504 3.46 -15.02 -5.60
CA GLU A 504 2.25 -15.65 -6.15
C GLU A 504 1.02 -14.74 -6.06
N VAL A 505 0.85 -14.02 -4.95
CA VAL A 505 -0.24 -13.05 -4.82
C VAL A 505 -0.04 -11.88 -5.80
N ALA A 506 1.17 -11.33 -5.90
CA ALA A 506 1.46 -10.23 -6.83
C ALA A 506 1.28 -10.63 -8.31
N ARG A 507 1.54 -11.90 -8.67
CA ARG A 507 1.39 -12.42 -10.04
C ARG A 507 -0.04 -12.82 -10.40
N ARG A 508 -0.81 -13.34 -9.44
CA ARG A 508 -2.08 -14.03 -9.72
C ARG A 508 -3.30 -13.34 -9.14
N VAL A 509 -3.14 -12.57 -8.06
CA VAL A 509 -4.24 -11.88 -7.39
C VAL A 509 -4.23 -10.40 -7.76
N VAL A 510 -3.12 -9.69 -7.57
CA VAL A 510 -3.06 -8.25 -7.88
C VAL A 510 -2.68 -8.06 -9.36
N THR A 511 -3.65 -8.27 -10.22
CA THR A 511 -3.53 -8.17 -11.69
C THR A 511 -4.34 -6.99 -12.22
N ASP A 512 -4.09 -6.59 -13.45
CA ASP A 512 -4.86 -5.55 -14.13
C ASP A 512 -6.37 -5.84 -14.13
N ASP A 513 -6.76 -7.09 -14.41
CA ASP A 513 -8.16 -7.50 -14.40
C ASP A 513 -8.77 -7.42 -12.98
N GLN A 514 -8.00 -7.81 -11.96
CA GLN A 514 -8.45 -7.70 -10.57
C GLN A 514 -8.59 -6.22 -10.14
N ASN A 515 -7.70 -5.36 -10.60
CA ASN A 515 -7.77 -3.92 -10.37
C ASN A 515 -9.03 -3.32 -11.01
N ASP A 516 -9.36 -3.71 -12.25
CA ASP A 516 -10.61 -3.32 -12.89
C ASP A 516 -11.84 -3.81 -12.11
N CYS A 517 -11.82 -5.06 -11.63
CA CYS A 517 -12.89 -5.61 -10.79
C CYS A 517 -13.06 -4.85 -9.47
N TYR A 518 -11.95 -4.47 -8.84
CA TYR A 518 -11.97 -3.68 -7.62
C TYR A 518 -12.52 -2.28 -7.86
N PHE A 519 -12.04 -1.60 -8.87
CA PHE A 519 -12.52 -0.25 -9.20
C PHE A 519 -14.00 -0.26 -9.56
N PHE A 520 -14.43 -1.24 -10.34
CA PHE A 520 -15.86 -1.42 -10.64
C PHE A 520 -16.66 -1.66 -9.35
N ALA A 521 -16.18 -2.49 -8.40
CA ALA A 521 -16.81 -2.72 -7.11
C ALA A 521 -16.93 -1.41 -6.29
N VAL A 522 -15.89 -0.58 -6.27
CA VAL A 522 -15.94 0.76 -5.64
C VAL A 522 -17.04 1.61 -6.25
N LEU A 523 -17.18 1.62 -7.57
CA LEU A 523 -18.18 2.47 -8.24
C LEU A 523 -19.62 1.96 -8.11
N VAL A 524 -19.85 0.65 -7.97
CA VAL A 524 -21.22 0.18 -7.64
C VAL A 524 -21.59 0.49 -6.18
N GLU A 525 -20.64 0.44 -5.26
CA GLU A 525 -20.86 0.92 -3.88
C GLU A 525 -21.15 2.43 -3.85
N TRP A 526 -20.43 3.21 -4.66
CA TRP A 526 -20.71 4.63 -4.82
C TRP A 526 -22.13 4.88 -5.34
N ALA A 527 -22.56 4.14 -6.37
CA ALA A 527 -23.92 4.23 -6.90
C ALA A 527 -24.97 3.93 -5.83
N GLN A 528 -24.75 2.89 -5.00
CA GLN A 528 -25.64 2.57 -3.90
C GLN A 528 -25.68 3.69 -2.84
N LEU A 529 -24.53 4.26 -2.49
CA LEU A 529 -24.46 5.38 -1.56
C LEU A 529 -25.29 6.58 -2.04
N LEU A 530 -25.23 6.92 -3.33
CA LEU A 530 -26.06 7.98 -3.91
C LEU A 530 -27.56 7.66 -3.88
N GLU A 531 -27.98 6.41 -4.05
CA GLU A 531 -29.39 6.02 -3.94
C GLU A 531 -29.92 6.11 -2.51
N TYR A 532 -29.12 5.74 -1.51
CA TYR A 532 -29.49 5.90 -0.09
C TYR A 532 -29.87 7.35 0.23
N THR A 533 -29.19 8.33 -0.38
CA THR A 533 -29.50 9.73 -0.16
C THR A 533 -30.84 10.15 -0.76
N LYS A 534 -31.22 9.58 -1.93
CA LYS A 534 -32.48 9.91 -2.61
C LYS A 534 -33.70 9.39 -1.83
N ILE A 535 -33.60 8.17 -1.32
CA ILE A 535 -34.70 7.51 -0.58
C ILE A 535 -34.96 8.21 0.76
N ALA A 536 -33.91 8.61 1.47
CA ALA A 536 -34.01 9.26 2.77
C ALA A 536 -34.54 10.71 2.69
N GLY A 537 -34.43 11.38 1.55
CA GLY A 537 -34.97 12.73 1.33
C GLY A 537 -36.45 12.79 0.92
N THR A 538 -37.10 11.66 0.72
CA THR A 538 -38.51 11.56 0.31
C THR A 538 -39.48 11.16 1.45
N ASN A 539 -39.00 10.97 2.68
CA ASN A 539 -39.79 10.71 3.87
C ASN A 539 -39.89 12.00 4.78
#